data_be7e6fd69cb7d4a376eb67dd5d942de6
#
_entry.id   be7e6fd69cb7d4a376eb67dd5d942de6
#
_cell.length_a   1.000
_cell.length_b   1.000
_cell.length_c   1.000
_cell.angle_alpha   90.00
_cell.angle_beta   90.00
_cell.angle_gamma   90.00
#
_symmetry.space_group_name_H-M   'P 1'
#
loop_
_entity.id
_entity.type
_entity.pdbx_description
1 polymer ?
#
loop_
_entity_poly.entity_id
_entity_poly.type
_entity_poly.pdbx_seq_one_letter_code
_entity_poly.pdbx_strand_id
1 'polypeptide(L)'
;LVANGPSWHDRFPTKEFSDVEPNDFAHKDSVVTYFENFAKTIKAPVRSNVDVEEVVKLPKGDGFKVTTSDGMFEVNNVVAATGPFQEPIIPTLIPEDRAIRQIHSQSYRNPEQLSNGAVLVVGAGSSGSQIAEELLRSGKEVYLSIGPHDRPPRRYRGRDNVWWLGVLGKWEAKTPSANTEHVTIAVSGYDGGKTIDFKKFAQHF
;
A
#
# COMPACT_ATOMS: atom_id res chain seq x y z
N LEU A 1 -2.04 5.93 10.17
CA LEU A 1 -2.29 5.43 8.80
C LEU A 1 -3.78 5.13 8.63
N VAL A 2 -4.31 5.46 7.46
CA VAL A 2 -5.69 5.16 7.02
C VAL A 2 -5.65 4.47 5.68
N ALA A 3 -6.65 3.65 5.39
CA ALA A 3 -6.83 3.02 4.08
C ALA A 3 -7.01 4.08 2.98
N ASN A 4 -6.60 3.79 1.77
CA ASN A 4 -6.74 4.70 0.64
C ASN A 4 -8.09 4.58 -0.08
N GLY A 5 -8.78 3.47 0.08
CA GLY A 5 -10.14 3.26 -0.42
C GLY A 5 -11.19 3.48 0.67
N PRO A 6 -12.42 3.86 0.31
CA PRO A 6 -13.53 3.92 1.27
C PRO A 6 -13.93 2.52 1.73
N SER A 7 -14.49 2.39 2.93
CA SER A 7 -14.76 1.09 3.54
C SER A 7 -15.77 0.23 2.76
N TRP A 8 -16.69 0.84 1.99
CA TRP A 8 -17.58 0.09 1.11
C TRP A 8 -16.85 -0.65 -0.01
N HIS A 9 -15.66 -0.18 -0.40
CA HIS A 9 -14.83 -0.79 -1.43
C HIS A 9 -13.77 -1.73 -0.83
N ASP A 10 -13.07 -1.30 0.22
CA ASP A 10 -11.93 -2.03 0.80
C ASP A 10 -12.38 -3.15 1.76
N ARG A 11 -13.44 -3.86 1.40
CA ARG A 11 -14.04 -4.94 2.18
C ARG A 11 -14.17 -6.24 1.40
N PHE A 12 -14.28 -7.34 2.11
CA PHE A 12 -14.69 -8.61 1.51
C PHE A 12 -16.18 -8.59 1.10
N PRO A 13 -16.59 -9.31 0.05
CA PRO A 13 -17.95 -9.26 -0.48
C PRO A 13 -19.05 -9.53 0.54
N THR A 14 -18.79 -10.37 1.55
CA THR A 14 -19.78 -10.82 2.54
C THR A 14 -19.60 -10.21 3.92
N LYS A 15 -18.65 -9.27 4.09
CA LYS A 15 -18.30 -8.72 5.39
C LYS A 15 -18.10 -7.21 5.29
N GLU A 16 -18.86 -6.46 6.03
CA GLU A 16 -18.69 -5.00 6.18
C GLU A 16 -17.81 -4.66 7.38
N PHE A 17 -17.23 -3.47 7.39
CA PHE A 17 -16.64 -2.90 8.60
C PHE A 17 -17.76 -2.62 9.59
N SER A 18 -17.53 -2.90 10.87
CA SER A 18 -18.53 -2.67 11.93
C SER A 18 -18.37 -1.31 12.61
N ASP A 19 -17.24 -0.66 12.42
CA ASP A 19 -16.80 0.54 13.12
C ASP A 19 -16.43 1.70 12.18
N VAL A 20 -16.68 1.54 10.88
CA VAL A 20 -16.35 2.54 9.85
C VAL A 20 -17.55 2.72 8.92
N GLU A 21 -18.00 3.95 8.75
CA GLU A 21 -19.08 4.26 7.81
C GLU A 21 -18.68 3.95 6.37
N PRO A 22 -19.62 3.57 5.48
CA PRO A 22 -19.32 3.13 4.13
C PRO A 22 -18.44 4.09 3.30
N ASN A 23 -18.63 5.39 3.44
CA ASN A 23 -17.88 6.39 2.70
C ASN A 23 -16.63 6.91 3.43
N ASP A 24 -16.33 6.37 4.61
CA ASP A 24 -15.17 6.72 5.39
C ASP A 24 -13.99 5.75 5.15
N PHE A 25 -12.83 6.13 5.64
CA PHE A 25 -11.57 5.43 5.41
C PHE A 25 -11.10 4.76 6.69
N ALA A 26 -10.97 3.46 6.65
CA ALA A 26 -10.64 2.67 7.82
C ALA A 26 -9.24 3.03 8.36
N HIS A 27 -9.14 3.26 9.67
CA HIS A 27 -7.84 3.35 10.34
C HIS A 27 -7.15 1.99 10.35
N LYS A 28 -5.83 1.98 10.40
CA LYS A 28 -5.04 0.74 10.39
C LYS A 28 -5.50 -0.28 11.43
N ASP A 29 -5.89 0.18 12.62
CA ASP A 29 -6.31 -0.71 13.70
C ASP A 29 -7.69 -1.33 13.42
N SER A 30 -8.61 -0.57 12.79
CA SER A 30 -9.89 -1.09 12.28
C SER A 30 -9.66 -2.15 11.20
N VAL A 31 -8.68 -1.95 10.31
CA VAL A 31 -8.31 -2.95 9.29
C VAL A 31 -7.81 -4.24 9.93
N VAL A 32 -6.92 -4.14 10.93
CA VAL A 32 -6.43 -5.32 11.66
C VAL A 32 -7.58 -6.09 12.31
N THR A 33 -8.43 -5.39 13.07
CA THR A 33 -9.61 -5.96 13.71
C THR A 33 -10.56 -6.61 12.71
N TYR A 34 -10.74 -5.98 11.56
CA TYR A 34 -11.56 -6.49 10.47
C TYR A 34 -11.04 -7.83 9.94
N PHE A 35 -9.73 -7.96 9.65
CA PHE A 35 -9.12 -9.19 9.18
C PHE A 35 -9.18 -10.30 10.23
N GLU A 36 -8.90 -10.00 11.50
CA GLU A 36 -9.00 -10.96 12.59
C GLU A 36 -10.43 -11.49 12.75
N ASN A 37 -11.42 -10.62 12.70
CA ASN A 37 -12.83 -10.99 12.79
C ASN A 37 -13.29 -11.80 11.57
N PHE A 38 -12.77 -11.48 10.38
CA PHE A 38 -13.06 -12.27 9.19
C PHE A 38 -12.48 -13.68 9.31
N ALA A 39 -11.20 -13.80 9.69
CA ALA A 39 -10.56 -15.11 9.89
C ALA A 39 -11.31 -15.97 10.92
N LYS A 40 -11.76 -15.37 12.03
CA LYS A 40 -12.60 -16.06 13.04
C LYS A 40 -13.93 -16.50 12.46
N THR A 41 -14.59 -15.64 11.66
CA THR A 41 -15.91 -15.92 11.07
C THR A 41 -15.86 -17.14 10.13
N ILE A 42 -14.82 -17.21 9.29
CA ILE A 42 -14.66 -18.34 8.35
C ILE A 42 -13.89 -19.52 8.97
N LYS A 43 -13.53 -19.42 10.24
CA LYS A 43 -12.74 -20.44 10.95
C LYS A 43 -11.44 -20.79 10.22
N ALA A 44 -10.77 -19.78 9.66
CA ALA A 44 -9.52 -19.98 8.94
C ALA A 44 -8.44 -20.56 9.89
N PRO A 45 -7.74 -21.62 9.50
CA PRO A 45 -6.68 -22.23 10.31
C PRO A 45 -5.38 -21.41 10.17
N VAL A 46 -5.41 -20.15 10.62
CA VAL A 46 -4.27 -19.22 10.54
C VAL A 46 -3.19 -19.64 11.54
N ARG A 47 -1.96 -19.74 11.07
CA ARG A 47 -0.75 -19.86 11.90
C ARG A 47 0.09 -18.62 11.73
N SER A 48 0.28 -17.88 12.81
CA SER A 48 1.13 -16.69 12.84
C SER A 48 2.55 -17.03 13.29
N ASN A 49 3.53 -16.19 12.93
CA ASN A 49 4.94 -16.38 13.26
C ASN A 49 5.53 -17.68 12.72
N VAL A 50 5.07 -18.10 11.54
CA VAL A 50 5.59 -19.27 10.82
C VAL A 50 6.20 -18.77 9.53
N ASP A 51 7.50 -18.95 9.37
CA ASP A 51 8.21 -18.63 8.13
C ASP A 51 8.13 -19.82 7.18
N VAL A 52 7.77 -19.55 5.92
CA VAL A 52 7.84 -20.54 4.86
C VAL A 52 9.20 -20.42 4.19
N GLU A 53 10.03 -21.45 4.38
CA GLU A 53 11.42 -21.47 3.95
C GLU A 53 11.57 -21.99 2.51
N GLU A 54 10.78 -23.01 2.16
CA GLU A 54 10.88 -23.66 0.86
C GLU A 54 9.55 -24.27 0.43
N VAL A 55 9.27 -24.18 -0.86
CA VAL A 55 8.16 -24.87 -1.52
C VAL A 55 8.70 -25.61 -2.74
N VAL A 56 8.64 -26.95 -2.74
CA VAL A 56 9.11 -27.78 -3.84
C VAL A 56 8.01 -28.71 -4.31
N LYS A 57 7.97 -28.99 -5.61
CA LYS A 57 7.06 -29.98 -6.17
C LYS A 57 7.47 -31.37 -5.71
N LEU A 58 6.48 -32.20 -5.33
CA LEU A 58 6.76 -33.59 -4.97
C LEU A 58 7.32 -34.36 -6.16
N PRO A 59 8.33 -35.24 -5.96
CA PRO A 59 8.95 -36.02 -7.03
C PRO A 59 7.98 -37.00 -7.70
N LYS A 60 6.99 -37.46 -6.96
CA LYS A 60 5.95 -38.38 -7.43
C LYS A 60 4.59 -37.85 -7.02
N GLY A 61 3.64 -37.78 -7.97
CA GLY A 61 2.30 -37.28 -7.73
C GLY A 61 2.11 -35.81 -7.98
N ASP A 62 0.87 -35.33 -7.74
CA ASP A 62 0.50 -33.93 -7.84
C ASP A 62 0.46 -33.33 -6.43
N GLY A 63 1.37 -32.39 -6.16
CA GLY A 63 1.42 -31.75 -4.86
C GLY A 63 2.77 -31.09 -4.58
N PHE A 64 2.86 -30.50 -3.40
CA PHE A 64 4.03 -29.75 -2.97
C PHE A 64 4.43 -30.14 -1.55
N LYS A 65 5.72 -30.17 -1.30
CA LYS A 65 6.31 -30.16 0.03
C LYS A 65 6.59 -28.71 0.41
N VAL A 66 6.07 -28.30 1.55
CA VAL A 66 6.27 -26.97 2.14
C VAL A 66 7.09 -27.13 3.41
N THR A 67 8.30 -26.57 3.44
CA THR A 67 9.15 -26.52 4.63
C THR A 67 8.95 -25.19 5.33
N THR A 68 8.71 -25.23 6.63
CA THR A 68 8.46 -24.05 7.44
C THR A 68 9.24 -24.13 8.76
N SER A 69 9.34 -22.98 9.47
CA SER A 69 9.90 -22.91 10.82
C SER A 69 9.16 -23.77 11.87
N ASP A 70 7.91 -24.19 11.56
CA ASP A 70 7.04 -25.02 12.43
C ASP A 70 6.86 -26.45 11.90
N GLY A 71 7.71 -26.89 10.97
CA GLY A 71 7.69 -28.24 10.42
C GLY A 71 7.42 -28.31 8.92
N MET A 72 7.18 -29.51 8.44
CA MET A 72 6.96 -29.80 7.01
C MET A 72 5.53 -30.24 6.77
N PHE A 73 4.99 -29.84 5.62
CA PHE A 73 3.64 -30.18 5.16
C PHE A 73 3.69 -30.69 3.72
N GLU A 74 2.89 -31.70 3.43
CA GLU A 74 2.57 -32.07 2.05
C GLU A 74 1.17 -31.58 1.73
N VAL A 75 1.03 -30.85 0.63
CA VAL A 75 -0.23 -30.19 0.22
C VAL A 75 -0.47 -30.38 -1.27
N ASN A 76 -1.72 -30.40 -1.67
CA ASN A 76 -2.07 -30.51 -3.09
C ASN A 76 -1.88 -29.20 -3.84
N ASN A 77 -2.09 -28.06 -3.20
CA ASN A 77 -2.02 -26.74 -3.81
C ASN A 77 -1.36 -25.75 -2.87
N VAL A 78 -0.62 -24.78 -3.44
CA VAL A 78 -0.04 -23.66 -2.72
C VAL A 78 -0.50 -22.36 -3.39
N VAL A 79 -0.99 -21.42 -2.58
CA VAL A 79 -1.30 -20.06 -3.03
C VAL A 79 -0.29 -19.11 -2.41
N ALA A 80 0.61 -18.57 -3.23
CA ALA A 80 1.54 -17.54 -2.81
C ALA A 80 0.84 -16.18 -2.76
N ALA A 81 0.46 -15.75 -1.57
CA ALA A 81 -0.26 -14.50 -1.32
C ALA A 81 0.60 -13.50 -0.52
N THR A 82 1.89 -13.44 -0.82
CA THR A 82 2.91 -12.67 -0.08
C THR A 82 2.82 -11.15 -0.31
N GLY A 83 2.04 -10.71 -1.28
CA GLY A 83 1.93 -9.31 -1.66
C GLY A 83 3.11 -8.79 -2.51
N PRO A 84 2.98 -7.61 -3.13
CA PRO A 84 3.98 -7.08 -4.07
C PRO A 84 5.10 -6.25 -3.40
N PHE A 85 5.07 -6.00 -2.08
CA PHE A 85 5.97 -5.07 -1.40
C PHE A 85 6.95 -5.79 -0.46
N GLN A 86 7.50 -6.93 -0.89
CA GLN A 86 8.38 -7.74 -0.04
C GLN A 86 9.81 -7.20 -0.04
N GLU A 87 10.33 -6.79 -1.16
CA GLU A 87 11.70 -6.35 -1.32
C GLU A 87 11.77 -4.87 -1.71
N PRO A 88 12.29 -3.98 -0.83
CA PRO A 88 12.43 -2.57 -1.13
C PRO A 88 13.57 -2.33 -2.13
N ILE A 89 13.28 -1.58 -3.19
CA ILE A 89 14.29 -1.22 -4.18
C ILE A 89 14.57 0.28 -4.08
N ILE A 90 15.82 0.65 -3.80
CA ILE A 90 16.32 2.02 -3.90
C ILE A 90 17.09 2.13 -5.21
N PRO A 91 16.68 3.01 -6.13
CA PRO A 91 17.40 3.21 -7.38
C PRO A 91 18.85 3.67 -7.14
N THR A 92 19.79 3.12 -7.89
CA THR A 92 21.23 3.44 -7.77
C THR A 92 21.63 4.77 -8.40
N LEU A 93 20.68 5.64 -8.68
CA LEU A 93 20.90 6.96 -9.28
C LEU A 93 21.72 7.90 -8.39
N ILE A 94 21.59 7.75 -7.08
CA ILE A 94 22.34 8.51 -6.09
C ILE A 94 23.35 7.56 -5.46
N PRO A 95 24.66 7.83 -5.59
CA PRO A 95 25.67 7.03 -4.92
C PRO A 95 25.47 7.00 -3.41
N GLU A 96 25.88 5.91 -2.77
CA GLU A 96 25.94 5.87 -1.32
C GLU A 96 26.97 6.90 -0.83
N ASP A 97 26.51 7.90 -0.10
CA ASP A 97 27.33 8.91 0.53
C ASP A 97 26.98 8.98 2.02
N ARG A 98 27.99 9.06 2.87
CA ARG A 98 27.79 9.18 4.32
C ARG A 98 27.06 10.47 4.73
N ALA A 99 27.12 11.51 3.87
CA ALA A 99 26.42 12.77 4.11
C ALA A 99 24.91 12.70 3.76
N ILE A 100 24.49 11.72 2.94
CA ILE A 100 23.10 11.58 2.49
C ILE A 100 22.56 10.25 2.95
N ARG A 101 21.61 10.31 3.90
CA ARG A 101 20.88 9.11 4.32
C ARG A 101 19.78 8.79 3.33
N GLN A 102 19.84 7.61 2.73
CA GLN A 102 18.79 7.09 1.86
C GLN A 102 17.93 6.08 2.63
N ILE A 103 16.62 6.19 2.51
CA ILE A 103 15.66 5.24 3.09
C ILE A 103 14.55 4.94 2.09
N HIS A 104 14.10 3.71 2.05
CA HIS A 104 12.91 3.35 1.30
C HIS A 104 11.63 3.71 2.08
N SER A 105 10.54 4.05 1.39
CA SER A 105 9.26 4.43 2.01
C SER A 105 8.70 3.35 2.96
N GLN A 106 9.02 2.09 2.73
CA GLN A 106 8.68 0.98 3.62
C GLN A 106 9.30 1.11 5.03
N SER A 107 10.47 1.74 5.12
CA SER A 107 11.19 1.95 6.39
C SER A 107 10.88 3.30 7.04
N TYR A 108 10.18 4.18 6.35
CA TYR A 108 9.71 5.44 6.90
C TYR A 108 8.57 5.22 7.91
N ARG A 109 8.62 5.89 9.05
CA ARG A 109 7.61 5.79 10.12
C ARG A 109 6.98 7.13 10.48
N ASN A 110 7.79 8.16 10.63
CA ASN A 110 7.40 9.49 11.05
C ASN A 110 8.53 10.51 10.78
N PRO A 111 8.27 11.83 10.82
CA PRO A 111 9.28 12.87 10.61
C PRO A 111 10.44 12.85 11.61
N GLU A 112 10.21 12.41 12.83
CA GLU A 112 11.21 12.36 13.92
C GLU A 112 12.32 11.35 13.65
N GLN A 113 12.07 10.37 12.76
CA GLN A 113 13.07 9.40 12.31
C GLN A 113 14.19 10.05 11.50
N LEU A 114 13.93 11.22 10.93
CA LEU A 114 14.85 11.91 10.02
C LEU A 114 15.69 12.95 10.76
N SER A 115 16.97 13.02 10.40
CA SER A 115 17.90 14.04 10.90
C SER A 115 17.44 15.46 10.51
N ASN A 116 18.07 16.46 11.12
CA ASN A 116 17.90 17.85 10.68
C ASN A 116 18.43 18.02 9.25
N GLY A 117 17.77 18.88 8.48
CA GLY A 117 18.11 19.18 7.10
C GLY A 117 16.93 19.01 6.15
N ALA A 118 17.16 19.30 4.89
CA ALA A 118 16.18 19.14 3.83
C ALA A 118 15.96 17.67 3.47
N VAL A 119 14.76 17.34 3.02
CA VAL A 119 14.38 15.99 2.63
C VAL A 119 13.95 15.98 1.17
N LEU A 120 14.62 15.17 0.35
CA LEU A 120 14.17 14.88 -0.99
C LEU A 120 13.29 13.60 -0.97
N VAL A 121 12.02 13.73 -1.33
CA VAL A 121 11.11 12.62 -1.56
C VAL A 121 11.11 12.30 -3.04
N VAL A 122 11.56 11.10 -3.40
CA VAL A 122 11.61 10.63 -4.80
C VAL A 122 10.38 9.78 -5.11
N GLY A 123 9.58 10.23 -6.07
CA GLY A 123 8.33 9.59 -6.46
C GLY A 123 7.11 10.22 -5.77
N ALA A 124 6.10 10.51 -6.58
CA ALA A 124 4.89 11.22 -6.16
C ALA A 124 3.61 10.36 -6.25
N GLY A 125 3.76 9.05 -6.08
CA GLY A 125 2.64 8.14 -5.85
C GLY A 125 1.97 8.39 -4.48
N SER A 126 1.04 7.54 -4.08
CA SER A 126 0.31 7.71 -2.81
C SER A 126 1.25 7.83 -1.61
N SER A 127 2.24 6.94 -1.48
CA SER A 127 3.20 6.97 -0.37
C SER A 127 4.04 8.24 -0.37
N GLY A 128 4.67 8.58 -1.51
CA GLY A 128 5.54 9.76 -1.60
C GLY A 128 4.78 11.07 -1.34
N SER A 129 3.56 11.18 -1.85
CA SER A 129 2.70 12.35 -1.61
C SER A 129 2.31 12.50 -0.14
N GLN A 130 1.97 11.39 0.52
CA GLN A 130 1.62 11.39 1.95
C GLN A 130 2.83 11.71 2.83
N ILE A 131 4.00 11.13 2.53
CA ILE A 131 5.25 11.41 3.25
C ILE A 131 5.65 12.88 3.07
N ALA A 132 5.61 13.41 1.84
CA ALA A 132 5.94 14.80 1.58
C ALA A 132 5.03 15.75 2.36
N GLU A 133 3.73 15.50 2.39
CA GLU A 133 2.78 16.31 3.15
C GLU A 133 3.03 16.25 4.67
N GLU A 134 3.28 15.05 5.21
CA GLU A 134 3.57 14.88 6.63
C GLU A 134 4.85 15.61 7.04
N LEU A 135 5.90 15.52 6.22
CA LEU A 135 7.15 16.24 6.44
C LEU A 135 6.98 17.76 6.39
N LEU A 136 6.24 18.28 5.41
CA LEU A 136 5.91 19.72 5.32
C LEU A 136 5.16 20.19 6.57
N ARG A 137 4.14 19.43 7.01
CA ARG A 137 3.38 19.75 8.23
C ARG A 137 4.24 19.71 9.50
N SER A 138 5.30 18.93 9.52
CA SER A 138 6.27 18.89 10.63
C SER A 138 7.31 20.01 10.58
N GLY A 139 7.24 20.91 9.58
CA GLY A 139 8.16 22.04 9.42
C GLY A 139 9.49 21.69 8.76
N LYS A 140 9.60 20.53 8.12
CA LYS A 140 10.80 20.18 7.35
C LYS A 140 10.81 20.86 5.98
N GLU A 141 11.98 21.24 5.52
CA GLU A 141 12.19 21.63 4.13
C GLU A 141 12.12 20.39 3.22
N VAL A 142 11.18 20.39 2.25
CA VAL A 142 10.90 19.22 1.43
C VAL A 142 11.02 19.54 -0.05
N TYR A 143 11.77 18.71 -0.74
CA TYR A 143 11.82 18.65 -2.19
C TYR A 143 11.07 17.39 -2.65
N LEU A 144 10.19 17.50 -3.63
CA LEU A 144 9.42 16.37 -4.17
C LEU A 144 9.75 16.17 -5.65
N SER A 145 10.32 15.02 -5.98
CA SER A 145 10.53 14.61 -7.37
C SER A 145 9.27 13.92 -7.89
N ILE A 146 8.68 14.49 -8.93
CA ILE A 146 7.37 14.10 -9.47
C ILE A 146 7.55 13.32 -10.76
N GLY A 147 7.03 12.09 -10.81
CA GLY A 147 6.87 11.30 -12.00
C GLY A 147 5.46 11.43 -12.62
N PRO A 148 5.17 10.67 -13.68
CA PRO A 148 3.90 10.72 -14.42
C PRO A 148 2.76 10.01 -13.69
N HIS A 149 2.33 10.52 -12.54
CA HIS A 149 1.18 9.99 -11.81
C HIS A 149 -0.09 10.79 -12.10
N ASP A 150 -1.18 10.08 -12.41
CA ASP A 150 -2.51 10.68 -12.41
C ASP A 150 -2.98 10.94 -10.98
N ARG A 151 -3.48 12.14 -10.77
CA ARG A 151 -4.02 12.63 -9.48
C ARG A 151 -5.44 13.14 -9.69
N PRO A 152 -6.41 12.22 -9.82
CA PRO A 152 -7.79 12.63 -9.98
C PRO A 152 -8.30 13.33 -8.72
N PRO A 153 -9.30 14.20 -8.85
CA PRO A 153 -9.99 14.72 -7.69
C PRO A 153 -10.54 13.55 -6.86
N ARG A 154 -10.38 13.62 -5.54
CA ARG A 154 -10.86 12.54 -4.66
C ARG A 154 -12.35 12.30 -4.82
N ARG A 155 -13.13 13.37 -4.94
CA ARG A 155 -14.58 13.31 -5.15
C ARG A 155 -14.97 14.12 -6.37
N TYR A 156 -15.87 13.57 -7.16
CA TYR A 156 -16.48 14.24 -8.29
C TYR A 156 -17.99 13.94 -8.31
N ARG A 157 -18.83 14.97 -8.45
CA ARG A 157 -20.29 14.87 -8.44
C ARG A 157 -20.83 14.05 -7.24
N GLY A 158 -20.28 14.30 -6.05
CA GLY A 158 -20.70 13.64 -4.80
C GLY A 158 -20.28 12.18 -4.65
N ARG A 159 -19.54 11.62 -5.60
CA ARG A 159 -19.02 10.24 -5.55
C ARG A 159 -17.50 10.23 -5.41
N ASP A 160 -16.99 9.22 -4.70
CA ASP A 160 -15.56 8.96 -4.60
C ASP A 160 -14.98 8.56 -5.97
N ASN A 161 -13.68 8.86 -6.21
CA ASN A 161 -13.02 8.48 -7.45
C ASN A 161 -13.00 6.95 -7.66
N VAL A 162 -12.92 6.18 -6.60
CA VAL A 162 -12.98 4.71 -6.63
C VAL A 162 -14.29 4.23 -7.29
N TRP A 163 -15.42 4.87 -6.98
CA TRP A 163 -16.69 4.58 -7.64
C TRP A 163 -16.65 4.86 -9.15
N TRP A 164 -16.02 5.96 -9.54
CA TRP A 164 -15.87 6.31 -10.95
C TRP A 164 -14.97 5.36 -11.72
N LEU A 165 -13.91 4.83 -11.08
CA LEU A 165 -13.08 3.80 -11.70
C LEU A 165 -13.87 2.54 -12.04
N GLY A 166 -14.81 2.13 -11.16
CA GLY A 166 -15.73 1.02 -11.43
C GLY A 166 -16.65 1.32 -12.62
N VAL A 167 -17.34 2.46 -12.61
CA VAL A 167 -18.25 2.85 -13.70
C VAL A 167 -17.55 2.97 -15.05
N LEU A 168 -16.29 3.40 -15.05
CA LEU A 168 -15.47 3.53 -16.26
C LEU A 168 -14.79 2.21 -16.68
N GLY A 169 -15.09 1.08 -16.02
CA GLY A 169 -14.49 -0.22 -16.33
C GLY A 169 -12.98 -0.30 -16.08
N LYS A 170 -12.44 0.59 -15.23
CA LYS A 170 -10.99 0.62 -14.95
C LYS A 170 -10.53 -0.49 -14.01
N TRP A 171 -11.45 -1.12 -13.28
CA TRP A 171 -11.17 -2.28 -12.44
C TRP A 171 -10.76 -3.52 -13.25
N GLU A 172 -11.34 -3.69 -14.45
CA GLU A 172 -11.04 -4.79 -15.37
C GLU A 172 -9.93 -4.46 -16.36
N ALA A 173 -9.32 -3.28 -16.24
CA ALA A 173 -8.26 -2.87 -17.14
C ALA A 173 -7.05 -3.83 -17.02
N LYS A 174 -6.60 -4.33 -18.17
CA LYS A 174 -5.44 -5.20 -18.27
C LYS A 174 -4.22 -4.40 -18.69
N THR A 175 -3.04 -4.82 -18.24
CA THR A 175 -1.78 -4.30 -18.75
C THR A 175 -1.68 -4.59 -20.26
N PRO A 176 -1.44 -3.59 -21.11
CA PRO A 176 -1.45 -3.76 -22.57
C PRO A 176 -0.46 -4.79 -23.09
N SER A 177 0.70 -4.88 -22.46
CA SER A 177 1.74 -5.87 -22.78
C SER A 177 2.59 -6.20 -21.57
N ALA A 178 3.30 -7.33 -21.64
CA ALA A 178 4.37 -7.63 -20.67
C ALA A 178 5.41 -6.50 -20.67
N ASN A 179 5.93 -6.16 -19.50
CA ASN A 179 6.90 -5.07 -19.26
C ASN A 179 6.36 -3.64 -19.48
N THR A 180 5.04 -3.44 -19.61
CA THR A 180 4.48 -2.10 -19.53
C THR A 180 4.53 -1.63 -18.08
N GLU A 181 5.15 -0.48 -17.84
CA GLU A 181 5.16 0.14 -16.53
C GLU A 181 3.72 0.48 -16.11
N HIS A 182 3.33 0.02 -14.93
CA HIS A 182 2.05 0.34 -14.34
C HIS A 182 2.22 1.46 -13.31
N VAL A 183 1.70 2.63 -13.66
CA VAL A 183 1.67 3.78 -12.74
C VAL A 183 0.27 3.86 -12.13
N THR A 184 0.18 3.59 -10.84
CA THR A 184 -1.07 3.74 -10.10
C THR A 184 -1.43 5.20 -9.89
N ILE A 185 -2.73 5.51 -9.87
CA ILE A 185 -3.19 6.83 -9.46
C ILE A 185 -2.78 7.13 -8.02
N ALA A 186 -2.34 8.36 -7.75
CA ALA A 186 -2.03 8.79 -6.41
C ALA A 186 -3.29 9.26 -5.69
N VAL A 187 -3.66 8.55 -4.63
CA VAL A 187 -4.85 8.84 -3.80
C VAL A 187 -4.51 8.70 -2.31
N SER A 188 -5.28 9.37 -1.47
CA SER A 188 -5.14 9.28 -0.02
C SER A 188 -6.52 9.23 0.64
N GLY A 189 -6.68 8.36 1.65
CA GLY A 189 -7.82 8.36 2.57
C GLY A 189 -7.64 9.31 3.76
N TYR A 190 -6.43 9.85 3.93
CA TYR A 190 -6.14 10.77 5.03
C TYR A 190 -7.05 12.00 4.98
N ASP A 191 -7.40 12.54 6.15
CA ASP A 191 -8.20 13.75 6.30
C ASP A 191 -9.56 13.66 5.57
N GLY A 192 -10.25 12.52 5.72
CA GLY A 192 -11.55 12.25 5.09
C GLY A 192 -11.49 12.04 3.58
N GLY A 193 -10.32 11.70 3.05
CA GLY A 193 -10.13 11.45 1.61
C GLY A 193 -10.04 12.73 0.80
N LYS A 194 -8.95 13.46 0.92
CA LYS A 194 -8.70 14.68 0.16
C LYS A 194 -7.97 14.43 -1.16
N THR A 195 -8.15 15.36 -2.08
CA THR A 195 -7.39 15.39 -3.33
C THR A 195 -5.92 15.75 -3.06
N ILE A 196 -4.99 15.02 -3.64
CA ILE A 196 -3.56 15.35 -3.62
C ILE A 196 -3.31 16.52 -4.58
N ASP A 197 -2.94 17.67 -4.04
CA ASP A 197 -2.74 18.90 -4.79
C ASP A 197 -1.38 19.54 -4.46
N PHE A 198 -0.39 19.30 -5.31
CA PHE A 198 0.96 19.83 -5.12
C PHE A 198 1.06 21.35 -5.22
N LYS A 199 0.12 22.01 -5.89
CA LYS A 199 0.09 23.49 -5.88
C LYS A 199 -0.25 24.02 -4.50
N LYS A 200 -1.19 23.35 -3.82
CA LYS A 200 -1.50 23.68 -2.42
C LYS A 200 -0.33 23.39 -1.49
N PHE A 201 0.40 22.30 -1.71
CA PHE A 201 1.61 22.03 -0.92
C PHE A 201 2.62 23.18 -1.05
N ALA A 202 2.88 23.66 -2.26
CA ALA A 202 3.82 24.75 -2.50
C ALA A 202 3.35 26.13 -1.99
N GLN A 203 2.06 26.30 -1.69
CA GLN A 203 1.51 27.59 -1.25
C GLN A 203 1.32 27.69 0.27
N HIS A 204 1.20 26.57 0.97
CA HIS A 204 0.83 26.56 2.39
C HIS A 204 1.99 26.15 3.32
N PHE A 205 3.11 25.80 2.77
CA PHE A 205 4.34 25.43 3.46
C PHE A 205 5.55 26.10 2.81
#